data_bea1cfefc2f2273980f38468a2c6bf09
#
_entry.id   bea1cfefc2f2273980f38468a2c6bf09
#
_cell.length_a   1.000
_cell.length_b   1.000
_cell.length_c   1.000
_cell.angle_alpha   90.00
_cell.angle_beta   90.00
_cell.angle_gamma   90.00
#
_symmetry.space_group_name_H-M   'P 1'
#
loop_
_entity.id
_entity.type
_entity.pdbx_description
1 polymer ?
#
loop_
_entity_poly.entity_id
_entity_poly.type
_entity_poly.pdbx_seq_one_letter_code
_entity_poly.pdbx_strand_id
1 'polypeptide(L)'
;MKLSFLDPLYARPGPWAAVYLDTSRDIEDPEKAIELRWRHLRDALSGQGVDNATLSALHTAVGSDREVSGRHGQALFAAHGRLGLAEELPEPPAADSARFTSIPDVLPLALQHAPDIPYVAVALSRAFAETDLEEDVVVHYQAGRWPMSRVAPEPRYNHIGAARDWPANAFAVAHELENLRRWTDAETIVLRCAAEDVWLRGVLVNHLPESTQQHVVTVPDSGRPVAGPGRALLEAELNDTLRATVNEQDRTLTHRYMAQRARHPDTSEGLSAAITALQRGQAHCLLLTRPVNLPESLWAGPEPTHITLMEPDLHSFGVHTGRQEPAGAVVVRALVGTGAELITVPREELSLEDGVGVLLRYHDPYT
;
A
#
# COMPACT_ATOMS: atom_id res chain seq x y z
N MET A 1 -0.57 -3.45 7.85
CA MET A 1 0.02 -2.69 6.72
C MET A 1 1.00 -1.65 7.26
N LYS A 2 2.22 -1.61 6.73
CA LYS A 2 3.23 -0.57 7.01
C LYS A 2 2.85 0.73 6.29
N LEU A 3 3.14 1.87 6.89
CA LEU A 3 2.79 3.20 6.37
C LEU A 3 4.01 4.01 5.86
N SER A 4 5.13 3.34 5.57
CA SER A 4 6.38 3.99 5.13
C SER A 4 6.26 4.78 3.82
N PHE A 5 5.27 4.47 2.97
CA PHE A 5 4.99 5.26 1.77
C PHE A 5 4.59 6.72 2.08
N LEU A 6 4.17 7.01 3.33
CA LEU A 6 3.83 8.35 3.81
C LEU A 6 5.03 9.13 4.37
N ASP A 7 6.20 8.52 4.54
CA ASP A 7 7.40 9.17 5.07
C ASP A 7 7.74 10.50 4.39
N PRO A 8 7.61 10.65 3.04
CA PRO A 8 7.90 11.92 2.37
C PRO A 8 7.05 13.10 2.86
N LEU A 9 5.82 12.83 3.34
CA LEU A 9 4.92 13.86 3.87
C LEU A 9 5.34 14.33 5.26
N TYR A 10 5.91 13.44 6.07
CA TYR A 10 6.33 13.76 7.44
C TYR A 10 7.79 14.21 7.54
N ALA A 11 8.58 14.04 6.47
CA ALA A 11 9.94 14.55 6.38
C ALA A 11 10.01 16.09 6.26
N ARG A 12 8.89 16.76 6.02
CA ARG A 12 8.81 18.22 5.85
C ARG A 12 7.68 18.79 6.71
N PRO A 13 7.86 19.99 7.28
CA PRO A 13 6.80 20.65 8.01
C PRO A 13 5.67 21.09 7.06
N GLY A 14 4.42 21.10 7.58
CA GLY A 14 3.27 21.70 6.92
C GLY A 14 3.26 23.23 7.00
N PRO A 15 2.14 23.87 6.67
CA PRO A 15 0.85 23.23 6.48
C PRO A 15 0.71 22.54 5.11
N TRP A 16 -0.15 21.54 5.04
CA TRP A 16 -0.39 20.70 3.88
C TRP A 16 -1.78 20.91 3.30
N ALA A 17 -1.85 21.10 2.00
CA ALA A 17 -3.09 20.99 1.25
C ALA A 17 -3.27 19.52 0.84
N ALA A 18 -4.29 18.86 1.37
CA ALA A 18 -4.69 17.50 1.05
C ALA A 18 -5.96 17.54 0.18
N VAL A 19 -5.95 16.85 -0.94
CA VAL A 19 -7.03 16.78 -1.92
C VAL A 19 -7.37 15.33 -2.20
N TYR A 20 -8.64 15.00 -2.16
CA TYR A 20 -9.21 13.73 -2.59
C TYR A 20 -10.27 14.02 -3.62
N LEU A 21 -10.14 13.47 -4.82
CA LEU A 21 -11.11 13.70 -5.88
C LEU A 21 -11.34 12.46 -6.72
N ASP A 22 -12.56 12.34 -7.24
CA ASP A 22 -12.94 11.30 -8.19
C ASP A 22 -12.39 11.66 -9.57
N THR A 23 -11.49 10.81 -10.08
CA THR A 23 -10.87 10.91 -11.41
C THR A 23 -11.34 9.81 -12.35
N SER A 24 -12.49 9.18 -12.06
CA SER A 24 -13.09 8.13 -12.88
C SER A 24 -13.22 8.50 -14.34
N ARG A 25 -12.96 7.53 -15.22
CA ARG A 25 -12.98 7.72 -16.68
C ARG A 25 -13.98 6.80 -17.40
N ASP A 26 -14.98 6.31 -16.67
CA ASP A 26 -16.08 5.50 -17.19
C ASP A 26 -17.34 6.32 -17.53
N ILE A 27 -17.19 7.65 -17.67
CA ILE A 27 -18.24 8.61 -17.99
C ILE A 27 -17.98 9.28 -19.35
N GLU A 28 -19.00 9.94 -19.92
CA GLU A 28 -18.97 10.50 -21.29
C GLU A 28 -17.91 11.61 -21.50
N ASP A 29 -17.64 12.45 -20.49
CA ASP A 29 -16.67 13.55 -20.58
C ASP A 29 -15.84 13.65 -19.29
N PRO A 30 -14.90 12.70 -19.07
CA PRO A 30 -14.18 12.61 -17.81
C PRO A 30 -13.29 13.82 -17.54
N GLU A 31 -12.61 14.37 -18.54
CA GLU A 31 -11.69 15.50 -18.37
C GLU A 31 -12.44 16.75 -17.86
N LYS A 32 -13.61 17.03 -18.41
CA LYS A 32 -14.44 18.14 -17.99
C LYS A 32 -15.01 17.94 -16.58
N ALA A 33 -15.39 16.72 -16.23
CA ALA A 33 -15.88 16.40 -14.90
C ALA A 33 -14.78 16.58 -13.85
N ILE A 34 -13.56 16.08 -14.11
CA ILE A 34 -12.39 16.24 -13.25
C ILE A 34 -12.04 17.74 -13.10
N GLU A 35 -12.06 18.51 -14.20
CA GLU A 35 -11.78 19.93 -14.14
C GLU A 35 -12.80 20.69 -13.29
N LEU A 36 -14.09 20.36 -13.39
CA LEU A 36 -15.14 20.98 -12.58
C LEU A 36 -14.98 20.68 -11.09
N ARG A 37 -14.72 19.40 -10.73
CA ARG A 37 -14.44 18.99 -9.35
C ARG A 37 -13.21 19.73 -8.80
N TRP A 38 -12.13 19.75 -9.57
CA TRP A 38 -10.92 20.46 -9.17
C TRP A 38 -11.17 21.96 -8.94
N ARG A 39 -11.95 22.61 -9.78
CA ARG A 39 -12.27 24.04 -9.60
C ARG A 39 -12.92 24.30 -8.25
N HIS A 40 -13.88 23.48 -7.84
CA HIS A 40 -14.52 23.60 -6.53
C HIS A 40 -13.52 23.40 -5.39
N LEU A 41 -12.68 22.35 -5.48
CA LEU A 41 -11.70 22.06 -4.44
C LEU A 41 -10.62 23.15 -4.34
N ARG A 42 -10.17 23.67 -5.47
CA ARG A 42 -9.22 24.78 -5.53
C ARG A 42 -9.77 26.04 -4.87
N ASP A 43 -11.03 26.39 -5.16
CA ASP A 43 -11.67 27.56 -4.56
C ASP A 43 -11.83 27.38 -3.04
N ALA A 44 -12.16 26.18 -2.58
CA ALA A 44 -12.20 25.84 -1.16
C ALA A 44 -10.81 25.96 -0.49
N LEU A 45 -9.74 25.47 -1.12
CA LEU A 45 -8.37 25.61 -0.62
C LEU A 45 -7.91 27.07 -0.58
N SER A 46 -8.23 27.84 -1.62
CA SER A 46 -7.95 29.28 -1.67
C SER A 46 -8.63 30.01 -0.51
N GLY A 47 -9.89 29.65 -0.21
CA GLY A 47 -10.64 30.18 0.94
C GLY A 47 -10.03 29.78 2.31
N GLN A 48 -9.30 28.66 2.38
CA GLN A 48 -8.56 28.22 3.57
C GLN A 48 -7.17 28.86 3.68
N GLY A 49 -6.74 29.66 2.71
CA GLY A 49 -5.47 30.40 2.75
C GLY A 49 -4.28 29.68 2.10
N VAL A 50 -4.52 28.68 1.24
CA VAL A 50 -3.46 28.03 0.47
C VAL A 50 -2.86 29.00 -0.55
N ASP A 51 -1.54 29.08 -0.62
CA ASP A 51 -0.82 29.95 -1.54
C ASP A 51 -0.96 29.49 -3.01
N ASN A 52 -0.82 30.44 -3.93
CA ASN A 52 -0.99 30.19 -5.37
C ASN A 52 0.03 29.20 -5.95
N ALA A 53 1.25 29.12 -5.40
CA ALA A 53 2.26 28.19 -5.88
C ALA A 53 1.87 26.74 -5.52
N THR A 54 1.34 26.53 -4.30
CA THR A 54 0.79 25.25 -3.86
C THR A 54 -0.45 24.85 -4.67
N LEU A 55 -1.37 25.78 -4.93
CA LEU A 55 -2.51 25.52 -5.80
C LEU A 55 -2.10 25.16 -7.23
N SER A 56 -1.05 25.80 -7.76
CA SER A 56 -0.51 25.50 -9.09
C SER A 56 0.14 24.10 -9.13
N ALA A 57 0.87 23.71 -8.08
CA ALA A 57 1.45 22.37 -8.00
C ALA A 57 0.37 21.28 -7.99
N LEU A 58 -0.72 21.47 -7.24
CA LEU A 58 -1.87 20.57 -7.25
C LEU A 58 -2.55 20.54 -8.61
N HIS A 59 -2.79 21.69 -9.23
CA HIS A 59 -3.42 21.77 -10.54
C HIS A 59 -2.68 20.96 -11.62
N THR A 60 -1.35 20.98 -11.57
CA THR A 60 -0.51 20.21 -12.51
C THR A 60 -0.65 18.70 -12.31
N ALA A 61 -0.92 18.27 -11.07
CA ALA A 61 -1.01 16.87 -10.70
C ALA A 61 -2.43 16.28 -10.85
N VAL A 62 -3.47 17.12 -10.80
CA VAL A 62 -4.87 16.68 -10.94
C VAL A 62 -5.08 16.04 -12.31
N GLY A 63 -5.66 14.83 -12.32
CA GLY A 63 -5.96 14.10 -13.55
C GLY A 63 -4.72 13.67 -14.34
N SER A 64 -3.53 13.63 -13.72
CA SER A 64 -2.31 13.12 -14.34
C SER A 64 -2.35 11.61 -14.63
N ASP A 65 -3.31 10.92 -14.04
CA ASP A 65 -3.63 9.49 -14.16
C ASP A 65 -4.39 9.12 -15.44
N ARG A 66 -4.06 9.75 -16.57
CA ARG A 66 -4.80 9.61 -17.85
C ARG A 66 -4.88 8.21 -18.40
N GLU A 67 -3.89 7.37 -18.08
CA GLU A 67 -3.82 5.99 -18.54
C GLU A 67 -4.70 5.03 -17.71
N VAL A 68 -5.24 5.55 -16.60
CA VAL A 68 -6.12 4.82 -15.71
C VAL A 68 -7.54 4.81 -16.27
N SER A 69 -8.02 3.64 -16.66
CA SER A 69 -9.39 3.47 -17.15
C SER A 69 -10.34 3.02 -16.03
N GLY A 70 -11.63 3.35 -16.15
CA GLY A 70 -12.66 2.92 -15.21
C GLY A 70 -12.80 3.83 -14.00
N ARG A 71 -13.43 3.30 -12.95
CA ARG A 71 -13.67 4.03 -11.69
C ARG A 71 -12.42 4.04 -10.84
N HIS A 72 -12.00 5.22 -10.42
CA HIS A 72 -10.86 5.42 -9.52
C HIS A 72 -10.87 6.86 -8.99
N GLY A 73 -9.99 7.13 -8.05
CA GLY A 73 -9.80 8.47 -7.52
C GLY A 73 -8.33 8.83 -7.40
N GLN A 74 -8.06 10.04 -6.97
CA GLN A 74 -6.72 10.55 -6.75
C GLN A 74 -6.61 11.24 -5.40
N ALA A 75 -5.51 10.99 -4.68
CA ALA A 75 -5.13 11.67 -3.46
C ALA A 75 -3.87 12.49 -3.72
N LEU A 76 -3.92 13.80 -3.47
CA LEU A 76 -2.83 14.73 -3.73
C LEU A 76 -2.49 15.50 -2.46
N PHE A 77 -1.20 15.64 -2.19
CA PHE A 77 -0.69 16.39 -1.04
C PHE A 77 0.39 17.36 -1.50
N ALA A 78 0.19 18.64 -1.21
CA ALA A 78 1.16 19.68 -1.56
C ALA A 78 1.38 20.67 -0.41
N ALA A 79 2.59 21.19 -0.32
CA ALA A 79 2.97 22.21 0.64
C ALA A 79 4.07 23.10 0.05
N HIS A 80 4.09 24.37 0.42
CA HIS A 80 5.17 25.32 0.05
C HIS A 80 5.47 25.35 -1.46
N GLY A 81 4.43 25.31 -2.29
CA GLY A 81 4.55 25.35 -3.75
C GLY A 81 5.04 24.07 -4.41
N ARG A 82 5.08 22.95 -3.68
CA ARG A 82 5.57 21.66 -4.18
C ARG A 82 4.60 20.52 -3.89
N LEU A 83 4.47 19.63 -4.85
CA LEU A 83 3.79 18.36 -4.65
C LEU A 83 4.67 17.47 -3.74
N GLY A 84 4.07 16.95 -2.67
CA GLY A 84 4.71 16.03 -1.74
C GLY A 84 4.42 14.57 -2.04
N LEU A 85 3.16 14.28 -2.40
CA LEU A 85 2.69 12.94 -2.74
C LEU A 85 1.51 13.05 -3.71
N ALA A 86 1.45 12.15 -4.66
CA ALA A 86 0.30 11.91 -5.54
C ALA A 86 0.09 10.41 -5.63
N GLU A 87 -1.07 9.95 -5.18
CA GLU A 87 -1.43 8.53 -5.18
C GLU A 87 -2.78 8.32 -5.87
N GLU A 88 -2.88 7.23 -6.58
CA GLU A 88 -4.12 6.77 -7.15
C GLU A 88 -4.93 6.01 -6.09
N LEU A 89 -6.21 6.27 -6.02
CA LEU A 89 -7.13 5.53 -5.17
C LEU A 89 -7.84 4.45 -5.99
N PRO A 90 -7.82 3.18 -5.55
CA PRO A 90 -8.51 2.09 -6.23
C PRO A 90 -10.00 2.33 -6.46
N GLU A 91 -10.63 3.08 -5.55
CA GLU A 91 -12.01 3.52 -5.64
C GLU A 91 -12.10 5.04 -5.51
N PRO A 92 -13.06 5.69 -6.19
CA PRO A 92 -13.25 7.12 -5.98
C PRO A 92 -13.60 7.40 -4.52
N PRO A 93 -13.19 8.55 -3.96
CA PRO A 93 -13.59 8.93 -2.61
C PRO A 93 -15.12 9.04 -2.52
N ALA A 94 -15.68 8.75 -1.36
CA ALA A 94 -17.13 8.86 -1.13
C ALA A 94 -17.67 10.28 -1.40
N ALA A 95 -16.80 11.27 -1.21
CA ALA A 95 -17.05 12.67 -1.60
C ALA A 95 -15.69 13.33 -1.87
N ASP A 96 -15.66 14.20 -2.88
CA ASP A 96 -14.51 15.05 -3.13
C ASP A 96 -14.25 15.96 -1.93
N SER A 97 -12.99 16.09 -1.52
CA SER A 97 -12.64 16.91 -0.36
C SER A 97 -11.28 17.58 -0.51
N ALA A 98 -11.15 18.75 0.13
CA ALA A 98 -9.91 19.48 0.18
C ALA A 98 -9.75 20.13 1.56
N ARG A 99 -8.61 19.89 2.20
CA ARG A 99 -8.30 20.43 3.54
C ARG A 99 -6.91 21.02 3.58
N PHE A 100 -6.76 22.10 4.35
CA PHE A 100 -5.47 22.72 4.62
C PHE A 100 -5.20 22.68 6.11
N THR A 101 -4.28 21.81 6.52
CA THR A 101 -4.01 21.46 7.93
C THR A 101 -2.52 21.40 8.20
N SER A 102 -2.11 21.57 9.47
CA SER A 102 -0.68 21.47 9.82
C SER A 102 -0.13 20.05 9.66
N ILE A 103 -0.98 19.04 9.89
CA ILE A 103 -0.69 17.62 9.68
C ILE A 103 -1.50 17.15 8.47
N PRO A 104 -0.89 16.49 7.47
CA PRO A 104 -1.63 16.05 6.28
C PRO A 104 -2.72 15.03 6.64
N ASP A 105 -3.95 15.24 6.15
CA ASP A 105 -5.08 14.33 6.38
C ASP A 105 -4.97 13.13 5.43
N VAL A 106 -4.18 12.14 5.81
CA VAL A 106 -3.83 10.96 5.00
C VAL A 106 -4.63 9.71 5.34
N LEU A 107 -5.53 9.75 6.34
CA LEU A 107 -6.28 8.55 6.73
C LEU A 107 -7.12 7.97 5.57
N PRO A 108 -7.85 8.76 4.77
CA PRO A 108 -8.62 8.20 3.65
C PRO A 108 -7.74 7.47 2.63
N LEU A 109 -6.52 7.97 2.37
CA LEU A 109 -5.54 7.28 1.53
C LEU A 109 -5.05 5.98 2.19
N ALA A 110 -4.66 6.04 3.48
CA ALA A 110 -4.17 4.86 4.20
C ALA A 110 -5.20 3.73 4.28
N LEU A 111 -6.49 4.05 4.32
CA LEU A 111 -7.58 3.07 4.34
C LEU A 111 -7.82 2.38 2.99
N GLN A 112 -7.42 3.01 1.89
CA GLN A 112 -7.55 2.47 0.53
C GLN A 112 -6.23 1.93 -0.02
N HIS A 113 -5.11 2.37 0.57
CA HIS A 113 -3.78 1.96 0.10
C HIS A 113 -3.55 0.49 0.41
N ALA A 114 -3.23 -0.28 -0.62
CA ALA A 114 -2.75 -1.64 -0.42
C ALA A 114 -1.26 -1.61 -0.06
N PRO A 115 -0.76 -2.61 0.69
CA PRO A 115 0.65 -2.66 1.06
C PRO A 115 1.52 -2.74 -0.20
N ASP A 116 2.62 -1.98 -0.18
CA ASP A 116 3.60 -1.93 -1.26
C ASP A 116 4.53 -3.15 -1.18
N ILE A 117 4.12 -4.25 -1.85
CA ILE A 117 4.84 -5.52 -1.83
C ILE A 117 5.68 -5.67 -3.09
N PRO A 118 7.02 -5.70 -2.98
CA PRO A 118 7.87 -6.01 -4.11
C PRO A 118 7.74 -7.50 -4.49
N TYR A 119 7.60 -7.76 -5.80
CA TYR A 119 7.43 -9.09 -6.34
C TYR A 119 8.31 -9.35 -7.57
N VAL A 120 8.51 -10.62 -7.89
CA VAL A 120 8.99 -11.11 -9.17
C VAL A 120 7.95 -12.06 -9.77
N ALA A 121 7.52 -11.80 -11.00
CA ALA A 121 6.66 -12.70 -11.75
C ALA A 121 7.48 -13.47 -12.79
N VAL A 122 7.21 -14.76 -12.92
CA VAL A 122 7.89 -15.65 -13.88
C VAL A 122 6.87 -16.52 -14.58
N ALA A 123 6.89 -16.56 -15.91
CA ALA A 123 6.12 -17.51 -16.67
C ALA A 123 7.08 -18.40 -17.51
N LEU A 124 6.94 -19.71 -17.34
CA LEU A 124 7.64 -20.72 -18.13
C LEU A 124 6.68 -21.35 -19.11
N SER A 125 7.09 -21.47 -20.36
CA SER A 125 6.33 -22.16 -21.40
C SER A 125 7.26 -22.81 -22.42
N ARG A 126 6.71 -23.77 -23.17
CA ARG A 126 7.35 -24.30 -24.39
C ARG A 126 6.69 -23.66 -25.60
N ALA A 127 7.48 -23.34 -26.58
CA ALA A 127 7.02 -22.84 -27.88
C ALA A 127 7.69 -23.63 -28.98
N PHE A 128 6.94 -23.93 -30.04
CA PHE A 128 7.54 -24.51 -31.25
C PHE A 128 8.28 -23.40 -31.99
N ALA A 129 9.55 -23.65 -32.30
CA ALA A 129 10.28 -22.80 -33.22
C ALA A 129 9.67 -22.95 -34.64
N GLU A 130 9.48 -21.82 -35.34
CA GLU A 130 8.87 -21.83 -36.70
C GLU A 130 9.62 -22.69 -37.72
N THR A 131 10.85 -23.04 -37.42
CA THR A 131 11.77 -23.73 -38.34
C THR A 131 12.24 -25.11 -37.89
N ASP A 132 12.03 -25.49 -36.64
CA ASP A 132 12.49 -26.76 -36.07
C ASP A 132 11.34 -27.55 -35.43
N LEU A 133 11.41 -28.90 -35.53
CA LEU A 133 10.49 -29.82 -34.87
C LEU A 133 10.76 -29.88 -33.32
N GLU A 134 11.69 -29.10 -32.84
CA GLU A 134 12.05 -29.07 -31.42
C GLU A 134 11.30 -27.95 -30.68
N GLU A 135 10.87 -28.26 -29.47
CA GLU A 135 10.24 -27.30 -28.57
C GLU A 135 11.32 -26.50 -27.83
N ASP A 136 11.21 -25.20 -27.87
CA ASP A 136 12.07 -24.27 -27.13
C ASP A 136 11.46 -23.84 -25.82
N VAL A 137 12.29 -23.62 -24.79
CA VAL A 137 11.85 -23.03 -23.52
C VAL A 137 11.88 -21.52 -23.62
N VAL A 138 10.76 -20.95 -23.24
CA VAL A 138 10.56 -19.51 -23.20
C VAL A 138 10.33 -19.08 -21.75
N VAL A 139 11.08 -18.10 -21.30
CA VAL A 139 10.96 -17.54 -19.96
C VAL A 139 10.59 -16.06 -20.09
N HIS A 140 9.45 -15.72 -19.52
CA HIS A 140 9.06 -14.34 -19.32
C HIS A 140 9.25 -14.00 -17.84
N TYR A 141 9.84 -12.87 -17.53
CA TYR A 141 9.96 -12.43 -16.15
C TYR A 141 9.86 -10.91 -16.03
N GLN A 142 9.34 -10.47 -14.90
CA GLN A 142 9.14 -9.07 -14.56
C GLN A 142 9.28 -8.89 -13.06
N ALA A 143 9.93 -7.82 -12.64
CA ALA A 143 9.87 -7.37 -11.27
C ALA A 143 9.03 -6.10 -11.17
N GLY A 144 8.33 -5.94 -10.06
CA GLY A 144 7.47 -4.79 -9.81
C GLY A 144 7.10 -4.68 -8.35
N ARG A 145 6.16 -3.80 -8.08
CA ARG A 145 5.58 -3.61 -6.75
C ARG A 145 4.06 -3.75 -6.85
N TRP A 146 3.45 -4.37 -5.86
CA TRP A 146 2.01 -4.53 -5.78
C TRP A 146 1.42 -3.57 -4.72
N PRO A 147 0.30 -2.91 -4.97
CA PRO A 147 -0.52 -2.96 -6.16
C PRO A 147 0.24 -2.42 -7.37
N MET A 148 0.04 -3.09 -8.49
CA MET A 148 0.79 -2.76 -9.69
C MET A 148 0.47 -1.35 -10.14
N SER A 149 1.51 -0.52 -10.29
CA SER A 149 1.41 0.68 -11.09
C SER A 149 0.93 0.27 -12.48
N ARG A 150 -0.04 0.96 -13.04
CA ARG A 150 -0.61 0.62 -14.35
C ARG A 150 0.37 0.74 -15.51
N VAL A 151 1.49 1.39 -15.27
CA VAL A 151 2.65 1.39 -16.15
C VAL A 151 3.66 0.40 -15.57
N ALA A 152 3.36 -0.88 -15.66
CA ALA A 152 4.34 -1.90 -15.32
C ALA A 152 5.53 -1.83 -16.29
N PRO A 153 6.77 -2.01 -15.82
CA PRO A 153 7.92 -2.16 -16.69
C PRO A 153 7.63 -3.27 -17.71
N GLU A 154 8.08 -3.12 -18.97
CA GLU A 154 7.89 -4.16 -19.95
C GLU A 154 8.47 -5.49 -19.47
N PRO A 155 7.71 -6.61 -19.58
CA PRO A 155 8.22 -7.93 -19.25
C PRO A 155 9.47 -8.22 -20.10
N ARG A 156 10.53 -8.73 -19.46
CA ARG A 156 11.67 -9.23 -20.19
C ARG A 156 11.34 -10.60 -20.75
N TYR A 157 11.71 -10.79 -22.00
CA TYR A 157 11.50 -12.02 -22.75
C TYR A 157 12.85 -12.65 -23.07
N ASN A 158 13.07 -13.88 -22.64
CA ASN A 158 14.27 -14.63 -22.96
C ASN A 158 13.88 -15.94 -23.63
N HIS A 159 14.33 -16.11 -24.85
CA HIS A 159 14.32 -17.38 -25.55
C HIS A 159 15.55 -18.17 -25.10
N ILE A 160 15.35 -19.29 -24.43
CA ILE A 160 16.44 -19.99 -23.73
C ILE A 160 17.04 -21.10 -24.59
N GLY A 161 16.34 -21.54 -25.68
CA GLY A 161 16.76 -22.63 -26.54
C GLY A 161 16.03 -23.95 -26.27
N ALA A 162 16.50 -25.01 -26.85
CA ALA A 162 15.79 -26.29 -26.92
C ALA A 162 15.48 -26.84 -25.51
N ALA A 163 14.28 -27.39 -25.34
CA ALA A 163 13.80 -27.91 -24.06
C ALA A 163 14.72 -29.00 -23.49
N ARG A 164 15.39 -29.78 -24.34
CA ARG A 164 16.39 -30.77 -23.90
C ARG A 164 17.59 -30.18 -23.18
N ASP A 165 17.95 -28.92 -23.47
CA ASP A 165 19.10 -28.22 -22.87
C ASP A 165 18.70 -27.43 -21.62
N TRP A 166 17.42 -27.46 -21.24
CA TRP A 166 16.89 -26.73 -20.09
C TRP A 166 17.63 -27.01 -18.78
N PRO A 167 18.01 -28.28 -18.43
CA PRO A 167 18.74 -28.52 -17.20
C PRO A 167 20.05 -27.74 -17.07
N ALA A 168 20.74 -27.48 -18.19
CA ALA A 168 21.96 -26.67 -18.21
C ALA A 168 21.64 -25.16 -18.17
N ASN A 169 20.60 -24.73 -18.88
CA ASN A 169 20.23 -23.34 -19.02
C ASN A 169 19.49 -22.77 -17.79
N ALA A 170 18.76 -23.63 -17.07
CA ALA A 170 17.99 -23.23 -15.89
C ALA A 170 18.85 -22.60 -14.77
N PHE A 171 20.13 -23.00 -14.68
CA PHE A 171 21.06 -22.39 -13.72
C PHE A 171 21.26 -20.88 -13.99
N ALA A 172 21.43 -20.48 -15.25
CA ALA A 172 21.60 -19.08 -15.61
C ALA A 172 20.32 -18.27 -15.30
N VAL A 173 19.16 -18.85 -15.60
CA VAL A 173 17.86 -18.23 -15.30
C VAL A 173 17.67 -18.09 -13.77
N ALA A 174 17.98 -19.13 -12.99
CA ALA A 174 17.90 -19.09 -11.54
C ALA A 174 18.81 -18.01 -10.93
N HIS A 175 20.02 -17.87 -11.46
CA HIS A 175 20.95 -16.85 -11.02
C HIS A 175 20.43 -15.43 -11.34
N GLU A 176 19.84 -15.21 -12.51
CA GLU A 176 19.25 -13.94 -12.88
C GLU A 176 18.03 -13.59 -12.02
N LEU A 177 17.16 -14.55 -11.74
CA LEU A 177 16.01 -14.37 -10.85
C LEU A 177 16.44 -14.03 -9.42
N GLU A 178 17.48 -14.68 -8.89
CA GLU A 178 18.03 -14.37 -7.58
C GLU A 178 18.60 -12.94 -7.52
N ASN A 179 19.31 -12.50 -8.57
CA ASN A 179 19.82 -11.14 -8.65
C ASN A 179 18.68 -10.13 -8.73
N LEU A 180 17.64 -10.41 -9.51
CA LEU A 180 16.47 -9.57 -9.65
C LEU A 180 15.72 -9.46 -8.31
N ARG A 181 15.51 -10.59 -7.61
CA ARG A 181 14.89 -10.63 -6.29
C ARG A 181 15.65 -9.75 -5.27
N ARG A 182 16.97 -9.89 -5.21
CA ARG A 182 17.82 -9.10 -4.31
C ARG A 182 17.81 -7.62 -4.64
N TRP A 183 17.86 -7.30 -5.94
CA TRP A 183 17.88 -5.89 -6.39
C TRP A 183 16.55 -5.18 -6.11
N THR A 184 15.43 -5.89 -6.18
CA THR A 184 14.10 -5.35 -5.93
C THR A 184 13.62 -5.55 -4.49
N ASP A 185 14.38 -6.29 -3.68
CA ASP A 185 13.98 -6.75 -2.34
C ASP A 185 12.64 -7.51 -2.35
N ALA A 186 12.44 -8.32 -3.41
CA ALA A 186 11.15 -8.99 -3.60
C ALA A 186 10.88 -10.04 -2.52
N GLU A 187 9.73 -9.92 -1.88
CA GLU A 187 9.24 -10.82 -0.85
C GLU A 187 8.58 -12.07 -1.43
N THR A 188 8.16 -12.02 -2.71
CA THR A 188 7.44 -13.11 -3.36
C THR A 188 7.89 -13.27 -4.81
N ILE A 189 8.12 -14.51 -5.22
CA ILE A 189 8.33 -14.92 -6.62
C ILE A 189 7.10 -15.72 -7.03
N VAL A 190 6.26 -15.16 -7.91
CA VAL A 190 5.09 -15.86 -8.46
C VAL A 190 5.49 -16.54 -9.75
N LEU A 191 5.44 -17.87 -9.77
CA LEU A 191 5.85 -18.70 -10.89
C LEU A 191 4.68 -19.46 -11.49
N ARG A 192 4.39 -19.21 -12.78
CA ARG A 192 3.40 -19.93 -13.57
C ARG A 192 4.08 -20.84 -14.60
N CYS A 193 3.56 -22.05 -14.74
CA CYS A 193 3.96 -22.96 -15.78
C CYS A 193 2.78 -23.86 -16.15
N ALA A 194 2.68 -24.29 -17.40
CA ALA A 194 1.64 -25.20 -17.86
C ALA A 194 1.73 -26.55 -17.13
N ALA A 195 0.61 -27.27 -17.04
CA ALA A 195 0.55 -28.54 -16.32
C ALA A 195 1.49 -29.61 -16.90
N GLU A 196 1.67 -29.61 -18.20
CA GLU A 196 2.60 -30.47 -18.94
C GLU A 196 4.08 -30.06 -18.77
N ASP A 197 4.35 -28.84 -18.28
CA ASP A 197 5.68 -28.25 -18.15
C ASP A 197 6.21 -28.21 -16.69
N VAL A 198 5.55 -28.90 -15.79
CA VAL A 198 5.90 -28.92 -14.35
C VAL A 198 7.38 -29.29 -14.10
N TRP A 199 7.96 -30.11 -14.96
CA TRP A 199 9.36 -30.47 -14.86
C TRP A 199 10.31 -29.28 -15.08
N LEU A 200 9.98 -28.34 -15.98
CA LEU A 200 10.75 -27.10 -16.21
C LEU A 200 10.85 -26.32 -14.90
N ARG A 201 9.72 -26.16 -14.21
CA ARG A 201 9.66 -25.51 -12.90
C ARG A 201 10.52 -26.24 -11.87
N GLY A 202 10.40 -27.57 -11.78
CA GLY A 202 11.17 -28.37 -10.84
C GLY A 202 12.67 -28.16 -11.00
N VAL A 203 13.16 -28.15 -12.23
CA VAL A 203 14.57 -27.92 -12.53
C VAL A 203 14.97 -26.49 -12.13
N LEU A 204 14.18 -25.47 -12.48
CA LEU A 204 14.47 -24.08 -12.14
C LEU A 204 14.55 -23.87 -10.63
N VAL A 205 13.53 -24.32 -9.88
CA VAL A 205 13.45 -24.16 -8.44
C VAL A 205 14.62 -24.84 -7.73
N ASN A 206 15.04 -26.01 -8.19
CA ASN A 206 16.18 -26.73 -7.61
C ASN A 206 17.53 -26.00 -7.77
N HIS A 207 17.64 -25.08 -8.75
CA HIS A 207 18.82 -24.24 -8.94
C HIS A 207 18.77 -22.93 -8.13
N LEU A 208 17.62 -22.57 -7.55
CA LEU A 208 17.52 -21.42 -6.66
C LEU A 208 18.14 -21.74 -5.27
N PRO A 209 18.76 -20.77 -4.60
CA PRO A 209 19.17 -20.91 -3.20
C PRO A 209 17.98 -21.32 -2.31
N GLU A 210 18.23 -22.15 -1.28
CA GLU A 210 17.18 -22.63 -0.37
C GLU A 210 16.42 -21.48 0.29
N SER A 211 17.11 -20.39 0.64
CA SER A 211 16.49 -19.15 1.15
C SER A 211 15.53 -18.49 0.16
N THR A 212 15.74 -18.68 -1.13
CA THR A 212 14.89 -18.09 -2.20
C THR A 212 13.74 -19.02 -2.56
N GLN A 213 13.94 -20.35 -2.47
CA GLN A 213 12.89 -21.33 -2.75
C GLN A 213 11.65 -21.11 -1.88
N GLN A 214 11.80 -20.72 -0.62
CA GLN A 214 10.69 -20.45 0.30
C GLN A 214 9.86 -19.21 -0.08
N HIS A 215 10.37 -18.35 -0.96
CA HIS A 215 9.65 -17.20 -1.50
C HIS A 215 8.90 -17.51 -2.81
N VAL A 216 9.05 -18.72 -3.35
CA VAL A 216 8.43 -19.14 -4.60
C VAL A 216 7.01 -19.63 -4.36
N VAL A 217 6.04 -18.92 -4.91
CA VAL A 217 4.64 -19.33 -4.96
C VAL A 217 4.31 -19.79 -6.38
N THR A 218 3.93 -21.05 -6.50
CA THR A 218 3.53 -21.59 -7.80
C THR A 218 2.03 -21.40 -8.01
N VAL A 219 1.69 -20.84 -9.16
CA VAL A 219 0.29 -20.69 -9.59
C VAL A 219 0.00 -21.60 -10.77
N PRO A 220 -1.23 -22.18 -10.85
CA PRO A 220 -1.63 -22.99 -11.99
C PRO A 220 -1.74 -22.14 -13.24
N ASP A 221 -1.61 -22.77 -14.40
CA ASP A 221 -1.94 -22.12 -15.67
C ASP A 221 -3.46 -21.91 -15.74
N SER A 222 -3.84 -20.65 -15.75
CA SER A 222 -5.24 -20.22 -15.81
C SER A 222 -5.79 -20.12 -17.24
N GLY A 223 -4.96 -20.41 -18.26
CA GLY A 223 -5.27 -20.15 -19.67
C GLY A 223 -5.42 -18.66 -20.02
N ARG A 224 -5.11 -17.77 -19.08
CA ARG A 224 -5.11 -16.31 -19.32
C ARG A 224 -3.81 -15.89 -20.01
N PRO A 225 -3.84 -14.81 -20.81
CA PRO A 225 -2.63 -14.27 -21.40
C PRO A 225 -1.54 -14.02 -20.35
N VAL A 226 -0.29 -14.32 -20.68
CA VAL A 226 0.86 -14.11 -19.78
C VAL A 226 1.06 -12.62 -19.49
N ALA A 227 0.88 -11.81 -20.51
CA ALA A 227 0.85 -10.35 -20.40
C ALA A 227 -0.09 -9.78 -21.45
N GLY A 228 -0.81 -8.70 -21.11
CA GLY A 228 -1.57 -7.90 -22.06
C GLY A 228 -0.83 -6.58 -22.36
N PRO A 229 -1.24 -5.83 -23.39
CA PRO A 229 -0.71 -4.50 -23.64
C PRO A 229 -0.90 -3.60 -22.39
N GLY A 230 0.21 -3.02 -21.89
CA GLY A 230 0.19 -2.13 -20.72
C GLY A 230 -0.16 -2.78 -19.38
N ARG A 231 -0.14 -4.12 -19.30
CA ARG A 231 -0.42 -4.87 -18.08
C ARG A 231 0.81 -5.62 -17.55
N ALA A 232 0.81 -5.87 -16.25
CA ALA A 232 1.85 -6.65 -15.62
C ALA A 232 1.80 -8.13 -16.05
N LEU A 233 2.98 -8.76 -16.05
CA LEU A 233 3.10 -10.21 -16.22
C LEU A 233 2.35 -10.92 -15.10
N LEU A 234 1.48 -11.88 -15.43
CA LEU A 234 0.68 -12.65 -14.47
C LEU A 234 -0.20 -11.79 -13.54
N GLU A 235 -0.74 -10.67 -14.04
CA GLU A 235 -1.45 -9.66 -13.22
C GLU A 235 -2.56 -10.26 -12.34
N ALA A 236 -3.37 -11.16 -12.89
CA ALA A 236 -4.48 -11.76 -12.16
C ALA A 236 -3.97 -12.71 -11.06
N GLU A 237 -3.01 -13.55 -11.38
CA GLU A 237 -2.41 -14.51 -10.47
C GLU A 237 -1.62 -13.81 -9.34
N LEU A 238 -0.93 -12.70 -9.69
CA LEU A 238 -0.27 -11.82 -8.73
C LEU A 238 -1.28 -11.20 -7.75
N ASN A 239 -2.35 -10.62 -8.28
CA ASN A 239 -3.39 -10.02 -7.45
C ASN A 239 -3.98 -11.03 -6.46
N ASP A 240 -4.32 -12.23 -6.95
CA ASP A 240 -4.91 -13.27 -6.10
C ASP A 240 -3.89 -13.75 -5.02
N THR A 241 -2.65 -13.99 -5.42
CA THR A 241 -1.59 -14.49 -4.52
C THR A 241 -1.22 -13.46 -3.46
N LEU A 242 -0.93 -12.23 -3.87
CA LEU A 242 -0.47 -11.20 -2.95
C LEU A 242 -1.59 -10.72 -2.03
N ARG A 243 -2.82 -10.64 -2.53
CA ARG A 243 -3.98 -10.35 -1.70
C ARG A 243 -4.24 -11.44 -0.65
N ALA A 244 -4.05 -12.72 -1.00
CA ALA A 244 -4.16 -13.80 -0.04
C ALA A 244 -3.07 -13.73 1.05
N THR A 245 -1.84 -13.37 0.68
CA THR A 245 -0.72 -13.18 1.62
C THR A 245 -1.00 -12.06 2.62
N VAL A 246 -1.50 -10.91 2.15
CA VAL A 246 -1.90 -9.78 3.00
C VAL A 246 -3.00 -10.18 3.97
N ASN A 247 -4.05 -10.83 3.47
CA ASN A 247 -5.16 -11.29 4.31
C ASN A 247 -4.69 -12.26 5.41
N GLU A 248 -3.73 -13.11 5.14
CA GLU A 248 -3.18 -14.03 6.13
C GLU A 248 -2.33 -13.32 7.18
N GLN A 249 -1.54 -12.33 6.79
CA GLN A 249 -0.80 -11.46 7.72
C GLN A 249 -1.76 -10.69 8.63
N ASP A 250 -2.80 -10.08 8.07
CA ASP A 250 -3.80 -9.34 8.83
C ASP A 250 -4.58 -10.25 9.77
N ARG A 251 -4.94 -11.47 9.37
CA ARG A 251 -5.54 -12.48 10.24
C ARG A 251 -4.63 -12.85 11.39
N THR A 252 -3.35 -13.07 11.14
CA THR A 252 -2.37 -13.41 12.17
C THR A 252 -2.27 -12.30 13.22
N LEU A 253 -2.20 -11.04 12.79
CA LEU A 253 -2.17 -9.89 13.69
C LEU A 253 -3.49 -9.73 14.46
N THR A 254 -4.63 -9.96 13.81
CA THR A 254 -5.95 -9.94 14.46
C THR A 254 -6.06 -11.04 15.52
N HIS A 255 -5.60 -12.27 15.25
CA HIS A 255 -5.58 -13.35 16.23
C HIS A 255 -4.68 -13.02 17.44
N ARG A 256 -3.49 -12.43 17.20
CA ARG A 256 -2.61 -11.96 18.29
C ARG A 256 -3.27 -10.88 19.12
N TYR A 257 -3.95 -9.93 18.48
CA TYR A 257 -4.72 -8.91 19.14
C TYR A 257 -5.83 -9.51 20.02
N MET A 258 -6.63 -10.46 19.51
CA MET A 258 -7.69 -11.11 20.29
C MET A 258 -7.12 -11.85 21.51
N ALA A 259 -5.98 -12.50 21.39
CA ALA A 259 -5.30 -13.15 22.50
C ALA A 259 -4.79 -12.14 23.56
N GLN A 260 -4.30 -10.98 23.13
CA GLN A 260 -3.91 -9.89 24.03
C GLN A 260 -5.14 -9.28 24.73
N ARG A 261 -6.19 -8.94 23.97
CA ARG A 261 -7.44 -8.38 24.49
C ARG A 261 -8.07 -9.27 25.58
N ALA A 262 -8.05 -10.58 25.37
CA ALA A 262 -8.59 -11.53 26.36
C ALA A 262 -7.85 -11.50 27.70
N ARG A 263 -6.58 -11.07 27.72
CA ARG A 263 -5.75 -10.98 28.95
C ARG A 263 -5.75 -9.57 29.53
N HIS A 264 -5.80 -8.56 28.68
CA HIS A 264 -5.60 -7.15 29.02
C HIS A 264 -6.57 -6.27 28.23
N PRO A 265 -7.89 -6.33 28.50
CA PRO A 265 -8.88 -5.58 27.74
C PRO A 265 -8.66 -4.06 27.83
N ASP A 266 -8.43 -3.53 29.03
CA ASP A 266 -8.34 -2.09 29.30
C ASP A 266 -7.18 -1.38 28.58
N THR A 267 -6.13 -2.12 28.23
CA THR A 267 -4.94 -1.59 27.50
C THR A 267 -4.92 -1.96 26.03
N SER A 268 -5.91 -2.71 25.56
CA SER A 268 -5.97 -3.21 24.18
C SER A 268 -7.08 -2.59 23.37
N GLU A 269 -8.12 -2.03 23.99
CA GLU A 269 -9.35 -1.61 23.32
C GLU A 269 -9.72 -0.17 23.67
N GLY A 270 -10.32 0.51 22.70
CA GLY A 270 -10.76 1.89 22.83
C GLY A 270 -9.70 2.92 22.40
N LEU A 271 -10.19 4.13 22.09
CA LEU A 271 -9.33 5.21 21.61
C LEU A 271 -8.31 5.66 22.68
N SER A 272 -8.68 5.66 23.94
CA SER A 272 -7.78 6.06 25.03
C SER A 272 -6.60 5.12 25.20
N ALA A 273 -6.83 3.79 25.13
CA ALA A 273 -5.77 2.78 25.15
C ALA A 273 -4.84 2.93 23.95
N ALA A 274 -5.41 3.14 22.76
CA ALA A 274 -4.65 3.35 21.54
C ALA A 274 -3.75 4.60 21.61
N ILE A 275 -4.29 5.73 22.07
CA ILE A 275 -3.53 6.97 22.29
C ILE A 275 -2.38 6.74 23.27
N THR A 276 -2.63 6.09 24.40
CA THR A 276 -1.60 5.79 25.42
C THR A 276 -0.48 4.92 24.82
N ALA A 277 -0.83 3.90 24.05
CA ALA A 277 0.14 3.03 23.40
C ALA A 277 0.98 3.78 22.34
N LEU A 278 0.37 4.68 21.57
CA LEU A 278 1.06 5.52 20.60
C LEU A 278 2.00 6.53 21.25
N GLN A 279 1.56 7.19 22.33
CA GLN A 279 2.38 8.10 23.14
C GLN A 279 3.67 7.44 23.64
N ARG A 280 3.56 6.18 24.07
CA ARG A 280 4.68 5.41 24.62
C ARG A 280 5.51 4.67 23.54
N GLY A 281 5.12 4.75 22.27
CA GLY A 281 5.76 3.99 21.19
C GLY A 281 5.60 2.46 21.34
N GLN A 282 4.62 2.01 22.13
CA GLN A 282 4.36 0.60 22.42
C GLN A 282 3.44 -0.06 21.40
N ALA A 283 2.76 0.71 20.56
CA ALA A 283 1.89 0.16 19.54
C ALA A 283 2.69 -0.62 18.49
N HIS A 284 2.33 -1.89 18.27
CA HIS A 284 2.78 -2.70 17.15
C HIS A 284 1.85 -2.49 15.95
N CYS A 285 0.55 -2.57 16.20
CA CYS A 285 -0.47 -2.40 15.18
C CYS A 285 -1.71 -1.72 15.79
N LEU A 286 -2.29 -0.77 15.05
CA LEU A 286 -3.60 -0.20 15.33
C LEU A 286 -4.65 -0.91 14.47
N LEU A 287 -5.73 -1.35 15.09
CA LEU A 287 -6.89 -1.93 14.41
C LEU A 287 -8.01 -0.89 14.38
N LEU A 288 -8.56 -0.63 13.21
CA LEU A 288 -9.74 0.22 13.03
C LEU A 288 -10.88 -0.61 12.42
N THR A 289 -12.07 -0.52 13.02
CA THR A 289 -13.26 -1.14 12.40
C THR A 289 -13.79 -0.26 11.28
N ARG A 290 -14.26 -0.89 10.20
CA ARG A 290 -14.95 -0.18 9.12
C ARG A 290 -16.48 -0.27 9.27
N PRO A 291 -17.22 0.84 9.12
CA PRO A 291 -16.74 2.21 8.84
C PRO A 291 -15.95 2.80 10.02
N VAL A 292 -14.89 3.55 9.70
CA VAL A 292 -14.03 4.16 10.72
C VAL A 292 -14.80 5.26 11.47
N ASN A 293 -14.78 5.19 12.81
CA ASN A 293 -15.44 6.13 13.69
C ASN A 293 -14.43 6.73 14.67
N LEU A 294 -13.69 7.74 14.21
CA LEU A 294 -12.80 8.53 15.08
C LEU A 294 -13.48 9.86 15.43
N PRO A 295 -13.11 10.53 16.54
CA PRO A 295 -13.57 11.88 16.80
C PRO A 295 -13.16 12.83 15.68
N GLU A 296 -13.81 13.98 15.58
CA GLU A 296 -13.51 14.96 14.53
C GLU A 296 -12.05 15.43 14.62
N SER A 297 -11.54 15.62 15.83
CA SER A 297 -10.19 16.12 16.05
C SER A 297 -9.55 15.57 17.32
N LEU A 298 -8.22 15.62 17.34
CA LEU A 298 -7.37 15.33 18.50
C LEU A 298 -6.38 16.48 18.69
N TRP A 299 -5.85 16.60 19.90
CA TRP A 299 -4.78 17.53 20.20
C TRP A 299 -3.42 16.94 19.85
N ALA A 300 -2.61 17.72 19.15
CA ALA A 300 -1.28 17.31 18.68
C ALA A 300 -0.22 18.35 19.08
N GLY A 301 0.92 17.85 19.51
CA GLY A 301 2.13 18.63 19.72
C GLY A 301 3.15 18.48 18.57
N PRO A 302 4.37 18.99 18.74
CA PRO A 302 5.42 18.96 17.73
C PRO A 302 5.82 17.55 17.29
N GLU A 303 5.96 16.62 18.26
CA GLU A 303 6.41 15.25 17.99
C GLU A 303 5.25 14.32 17.61
N PRO A 304 5.48 13.26 16.84
CA PRO A 304 4.45 12.29 16.45
C PRO A 304 3.73 11.64 17.64
N THR A 305 4.42 11.44 18.75
CA THR A 305 3.88 10.85 19.99
C THR A 305 3.12 11.83 20.87
N HIS A 306 3.19 13.14 20.57
CA HIS A 306 2.45 14.16 21.30
C HIS A 306 1.00 14.21 20.77
N ILE A 307 0.19 13.25 21.17
CA ILE A 307 -1.21 13.07 20.79
C ILE A 307 -2.05 12.91 22.05
N THR A 308 -3.15 13.66 22.18
CA THR A 308 -4.04 13.60 23.35
C THR A 308 -5.50 13.86 22.97
N LEU A 309 -6.42 13.41 23.84
CA LEU A 309 -7.84 13.74 23.75
C LEU A 309 -8.13 15.16 24.21
N MET A 310 -7.38 15.66 25.18
CA MET A 310 -7.57 16.97 25.79
C MET A 310 -6.27 17.78 25.78
N GLU A 311 -6.37 19.09 25.53
CA GLU A 311 -5.21 19.98 25.49
C GLU A 311 -4.32 19.93 26.76
N PRO A 312 -4.91 19.95 27.99
CA PRO A 312 -4.10 19.95 29.22
C PRO A 312 -3.16 18.73 29.32
N ASP A 313 -3.51 17.60 28.72
CA ASP A 313 -2.69 16.38 28.78
C ASP A 313 -1.37 16.53 28.01
N LEU A 314 -1.29 17.46 27.05
CA LEU A 314 -0.05 17.81 26.36
C LEU A 314 1.03 18.40 27.31
N HIS A 315 0.62 18.96 28.43
CA HIS A 315 1.56 19.50 29.42
C HIS A 315 2.48 18.42 30.00
N SER A 316 2.03 17.17 30.04
CA SER A 316 2.84 16.02 30.49
C SER A 316 4.07 15.78 29.59
N PHE A 317 4.02 16.26 28.31
CA PHE A 317 5.12 16.24 27.37
C PHE A 317 5.92 17.55 27.34
N GLY A 318 5.62 18.49 28.23
CA GLY A 318 6.22 19.83 28.23
C GLY A 318 5.70 20.73 27.07
N VAL A 319 4.61 20.36 26.44
CA VAL A 319 3.98 21.10 25.33
C VAL A 319 2.88 21.99 25.90
N HIS A 320 3.08 23.31 25.85
CA HIS A 320 2.13 24.30 26.36
C HIS A 320 1.19 24.86 25.32
N THR A 321 1.47 24.64 24.04
CA THR A 321 0.64 25.08 22.91
C THR A 321 0.45 23.92 21.96
N GLY A 322 -0.66 23.21 22.12
CA GLY A 322 -1.11 22.20 21.20
C GLY A 322 -1.94 22.78 20.05
N ARG A 323 -2.14 21.99 19.02
CA ARG A 323 -3.07 22.29 17.94
C ARG A 323 -4.11 21.20 17.84
N GLN A 324 -5.33 21.62 17.59
CA GLN A 324 -6.41 20.70 17.27
C GLN A 324 -6.35 20.39 15.78
N GLU A 325 -6.17 19.13 15.44
CA GLU A 325 -6.01 18.64 14.07
C GLU A 325 -6.97 17.48 13.82
N PRO A 326 -7.31 17.15 12.57
CA PRO A 326 -8.17 16.00 12.27
C PRO A 326 -7.64 14.72 12.94
N ALA A 327 -8.50 13.99 13.65
CA ALA A 327 -8.08 12.83 14.42
C ALA A 327 -7.36 11.78 13.56
N GLY A 328 -7.87 11.52 12.36
CA GLY A 328 -7.22 10.62 11.41
C GLY A 328 -5.80 11.03 11.06
N ALA A 329 -5.58 12.34 10.83
CA ALA A 329 -4.25 12.87 10.53
C ALA A 329 -3.27 12.68 11.70
N VAL A 330 -3.73 12.97 12.92
CA VAL A 330 -2.92 12.83 14.15
C VAL A 330 -2.55 11.38 14.41
N VAL A 331 -3.54 10.49 14.31
CA VAL A 331 -3.34 9.03 14.52
C VAL A 331 -2.34 8.47 13.49
N VAL A 332 -2.53 8.76 12.19
CA VAL A 332 -1.62 8.24 11.17
C VAL A 332 -0.21 8.81 11.32
N ARG A 333 -0.07 10.10 11.68
CA ARG A 333 1.23 10.68 12.00
C ARG A 333 1.92 9.93 13.14
N ALA A 334 1.19 9.58 14.20
CA ALA A 334 1.73 8.83 15.31
C ALA A 334 2.14 7.41 14.93
N LEU A 335 1.34 6.72 14.09
CA LEU A 335 1.68 5.40 13.55
C LEU A 335 2.97 5.44 12.73
N VAL A 336 3.08 6.38 11.80
CA VAL A 336 4.30 6.55 10.98
C VAL A 336 5.51 6.85 11.86
N GLY A 337 5.39 7.83 12.77
CA GLY A 337 6.48 8.24 13.65
C GLY A 337 6.95 7.16 14.64
N THR A 338 6.09 6.21 15.00
CA THR A 338 6.42 5.08 15.88
C THR A 338 6.71 3.79 15.10
N GLY A 339 6.54 3.77 13.77
CA GLY A 339 6.68 2.58 12.94
C GLY A 339 5.64 1.50 13.30
N ALA A 340 4.45 1.91 13.72
CA ALA A 340 3.34 1.00 13.98
C ALA A 340 2.55 0.75 12.70
N GLU A 341 1.93 -0.43 12.61
CA GLU A 341 1.12 -0.82 11.46
C GLU A 341 -0.33 -0.41 11.62
N LEU A 342 -1.06 -0.31 10.50
CA LEU A 342 -2.49 -0.09 10.47
C LEU A 342 -3.20 -1.30 9.86
N ILE A 343 -4.27 -1.78 10.50
CA ILE A 343 -5.16 -2.81 9.97
C ILE A 343 -6.59 -2.30 10.04
N THR A 344 -7.36 -2.60 9.01
CA THR A 344 -8.80 -2.36 9.02
C THR A 344 -9.55 -3.69 9.03
N VAL A 345 -10.54 -3.80 9.91
CA VAL A 345 -11.34 -5.01 10.08
C VAL A 345 -12.83 -4.66 9.93
N PRO A 346 -13.62 -5.47 9.21
CA PRO A 346 -15.06 -5.29 9.20
C PRO A 346 -15.64 -5.36 10.62
N ARG A 347 -16.60 -4.49 10.93
CA ARG A 347 -17.22 -4.45 12.27
C ARG A 347 -17.97 -5.74 12.61
N GLU A 348 -18.40 -6.46 11.59
CA GLU A 348 -19.10 -7.75 11.72
C GLU A 348 -18.14 -8.86 12.16
N GLU A 349 -16.84 -8.75 11.82
CA GLU A 349 -15.81 -9.73 12.21
C GLU A 349 -15.22 -9.42 13.59
N LEU A 350 -15.07 -8.15 13.92
CA LEU A 350 -14.50 -7.72 15.20
C LEU A 350 -15.17 -6.43 15.71
N SER A 351 -15.95 -6.56 16.78
CA SER A 351 -16.50 -5.40 17.47
C SER A 351 -15.49 -4.85 18.45
N LEU A 352 -15.17 -3.57 18.32
CA LEU A 352 -14.21 -2.84 19.16
C LEU A 352 -14.90 -1.65 19.83
N GLU A 353 -14.50 -1.35 21.08
CA GLU A 353 -14.86 -0.10 21.76
C GLU A 353 -14.32 1.09 20.94
N ASP A 354 -15.15 2.11 20.74
CA ASP A 354 -14.86 3.26 19.87
C ASP A 354 -14.45 2.87 18.41
N GLY A 355 -14.57 1.59 18.04
CA GLY A 355 -14.07 1.09 16.77
C GLY A 355 -12.53 1.00 16.67
N VAL A 356 -11.83 1.04 17.81
CA VAL A 356 -10.36 1.11 17.86
C VAL A 356 -9.81 0.01 18.76
N GLY A 357 -8.75 -0.66 18.29
CA GLY A 357 -7.97 -1.61 19.08
C GLY A 357 -6.48 -1.40 18.86
N VAL A 358 -5.65 -1.78 19.81
CA VAL A 358 -4.20 -1.68 19.71
C VAL A 358 -3.52 -2.98 20.14
N LEU A 359 -2.72 -3.54 19.22
CA LEU A 359 -1.80 -4.63 19.54
C LEU A 359 -0.46 -4.03 19.99
N LEU A 360 0.00 -4.41 21.18
CA LEU A 360 1.24 -3.90 21.76
C LEU A 360 2.45 -4.74 21.29
N ARG A 361 3.61 -4.10 21.19
CA ARG A 361 4.90 -4.76 20.94
C ARG A 361 5.36 -5.56 22.17
N TYR A 362 5.17 -4.99 23.32
CA TYR A 362 5.48 -5.57 24.62
C TYR A 362 4.49 -5.04 25.67
N HIS A 363 4.26 -5.83 26.68
CA HIS A 363 3.42 -5.46 27.79
C HIS A 363 4.32 -4.93 28.90
N ASP A 364 3.99 -3.75 29.43
CA ASP A 364 4.70 -3.22 30.59
C ASP A 364 4.13 -3.90 31.84
N PRO A 365 4.94 -4.65 32.63
CA PRO A 365 4.44 -5.34 33.81
C PRO A 365 4.04 -4.39 34.95
N TYR A 366 4.26 -3.09 34.79
CA TYR A 366 3.99 -2.06 35.80
C TYR A 366 2.81 -1.14 35.47
N THR A 367 2.03 -1.43 34.42
CA THR A 367 0.81 -0.69 34.05
C THR A 367 -0.43 -1.57 34.17
#